data_a3b4428a7b986f20efc9b8947ebbff3e
#
_entry.id   a3b4428a7b986f20efc9b8947ebbff3e
#
_cell.length_a   1.000
_cell.length_b   1.000
_cell.length_c   1.000
_cell.angle_alpha   90.00
_cell.angle_beta   90.00
_cell.angle_gamma   90.00
#
_symmetry.space_group_name_H-M   'P 1'
#
loop_
_entity.id
_entity.type
_entity.pdbx_description
1 polymer ?
#
loop_
_entity_poly.entity_id
_entity_poly.type
_entity_poly.pdbx_seq_one_letter_code
_entity_poly.pdbx_strand_id
1 'polypeptide(L)'
;FAFGMMLSGIPVLTTCHATSAPGVIERLIELKVPLYNIVADKTVSLIMSQSLVKIVCPSCSQSMGQLKESDIYKHSILEEKASNLGLNLSDDMLVRTQEGCAECDNTGTIGRKLVIEYIDLTDKDKSYIERKAFTEWRGYLKTTSYKPIEKQCYKLATENVMCTQDMLEYF
;
A
#
# COMPACT_ATOMS: atom_id res chain seq x y z
N PHE A 1 27.14 -6.12 -7.09
CA PHE A 1 27.89 -4.85 -7.01
C PHE A 1 27.42 -4.01 -5.79
N ALA A 2 26.17 -3.63 -5.68
CA ALA A 2 25.64 -2.77 -4.59
C ALA A 2 25.98 -3.31 -3.17
N PHE A 3 25.73 -4.59 -2.91
CA PHE A 3 26.04 -5.18 -1.60
C PHE A 3 27.54 -5.18 -1.27
N GLY A 4 28.43 -5.33 -2.28
CA GLY A 4 29.87 -5.19 -2.07
C GLY A 4 30.26 -3.78 -1.60
N MET A 5 29.61 -2.75 -2.14
CA MET A 5 29.82 -1.36 -1.70
C MET A 5 29.31 -1.15 -0.27
N MET A 6 28.11 -1.64 0.06
CA MET A 6 27.55 -1.55 1.42
C MET A 6 28.46 -2.23 2.46
N LEU A 7 28.96 -3.42 2.16
CA LEU A 7 29.89 -4.15 3.03
C LEU A 7 31.23 -3.42 3.22
N SER A 8 31.61 -2.54 2.27
CA SER A 8 32.79 -1.66 2.39
C SER A 8 32.48 -0.34 3.11
N GLY A 9 31.28 -0.18 3.67
CA GLY A 9 30.87 1.03 4.41
C GLY A 9 30.41 2.19 3.52
N ILE A 10 30.20 1.97 2.23
CA ILE A 10 29.70 2.99 1.30
C ILE A 10 28.16 2.96 1.33
N PRO A 11 27.48 4.08 1.67
CA PRO A 11 26.04 4.15 1.63
C PRO A 11 25.52 4.01 0.19
N VAL A 12 24.51 3.18 0.00
CA VAL A 12 23.91 2.91 -1.31
C VAL A 12 22.40 3.15 -1.24
N LEU A 13 21.89 3.88 -2.22
CA LEU A 13 20.44 3.99 -2.49
C LEU A 13 20.17 3.32 -3.83
N THR A 14 19.21 2.41 -3.84
CA THR A 14 18.83 1.66 -5.05
C THR A 14 17.32 1.41 -5.10
N THR A 15 16.82 1.05 -6.25
CA THR A 15 15.40 0.68 -6.44
C THR A 15 15.30 -0.81 -6.72
N CYS A 16 14.17 -1.40 -6.31
CA CYS A 16 13.85 -2.79 -6.53
C CYS A 16 12.36 -2.91 -6.89
N HIS A 17 12.03 -3.75 -7.86
CA HIS A 17 10.63 -4.04 -8.19
C HIS A 17 10.07 -5.07 -7.21
N ALA A 18 9.20 -4.61 -6.32
CA ALA A 18 8.47 -5.41 -5.35
C ALA A 18 7.07 -4.83 -5.14
N THR A 19 6.14 -5.64 -4.68
CA THR A 19 4.74 -5.25 -4.47
C THR A 19 4.52 -4.49 -3.15
N SER A 20 5.45 -4.64 -2.20
CA SER A 20 5.36 -4.02 -0.87
C SER A 20 6.77 -3.89 -0.25
N ALA A 21 6.90 -3.09 0.81
CA ALA A 21 8.18 -2.98 1.52
C ALA A 21 8.67 -4.33 2.08
N PRO A 22 7.86 -5.19 2.73
CA PRO A 22 8.31 -6.53 3.10
C PRO A 22 8.69 -7.41 1.89
N GLY A 23 8.00 -7.27 0.78
CA GLY A 23 8.26 -8.01 -0.46
C GLY A 23 9.64 -7.74 -1.06
N VAL A 24 10.27 -6.61 -0.75
CA VAL A 24 11.65 -6.31 -1.18
C VAL A 24 12.63 -7.37 -0.68
N ILE A 25 12.49 -7.83 0.56
CA ILE A 25 13.37 -8.87 1.12
C ILE A 25 13.25 -10.18 0.34
N GLU A 26 12.01 -10.61 0.06
CA GLU A 26 11.75 -11.82 -0.74
C GLU A 26 12.33 -11.66 -2.14
N ARG A 27 12.16 -10.48 -2.73
CA ARG A 27 12.73 -10.18 -4.06
C ARG A 27 14.25 -10.21 -4.07
N LEU A 28 14.92 -9.71 -3.05
CA LEU A 28 16.38 -9.80 -2.93
C LEU A 28 16.85 -11.26 -2.87
N ILE A 29 16.12 -12.12 -2.16
CA ILE A 29 16.42 -13.55 -2.07
C ILE A 29 16.23 -14.23 -3.44
N GLU A 30 15.14 -13.92 -4.16
CA GLU A 30 14.91 -14.41 -5.53
C GLU A 30 16.03 -14.00 -6.48
N LEU A 31 16.56 -12.78 -6.32
CA LEU A 31 17.72 -12.28 -7.06
C LEU A 31 19.04 -12.92 -6.61
N LYS A 32 18.97 -13.96 -5.76
CA LYS A 32 20.11 -14.72 -5.25
C LYS A 32 21.09 -13.89 -4.44
N VAL A 33 20.63 -12.80 -3.82
CA VAL A 33 21.43 -12.08 -2.82
C VAL A 33 21.58 -13.01 -1.61
N PRO A 34 22.83 -13.30 -1.19
CA PRO A 34 23.03 -14.15 -0.01
C PRO A 34 22.36 -13.55 1.22
N LEU A 35 21.63 -14.39 1.97
CA LEU A 35 20.84 -13.94 3.11
C LEU A 35 21.69 -13.22 4.17
N TYR A 36 22.92 -13.72 4.42
CA TYR A 36 23.84 -13.08 5.36
C TYR A 36 24.20 -11.65 4.96
N ASN A 37 24.21 -11.31 3.66
CA ASN A 37 24.41 -9.93 3.20
C ASN A 37 23.21 -9.04 3.47
N ILE A 38 21.99 -9.59 3.44
CA ILE A 38 20.77 -8.83 3.70
C ILE A 38 20.67 -8.48 5.19
N VAL A 39 20.98 -9.44 6.07
CA VAL A 39 20.87 -9.28 7.53
C VAL A 39 22.12 -8.73 8.20
N ALA A 40 23.25 -8.63 7.48
CA ALA A 40 24.47 -8.07 8.01
C ALA A 40 24.26 -6.64 8.57
N ASP A 41 25.05 -6.30 9.58
CA ASP A 41 24.93 -4.98 10.20
C ASP A 41 25.13 -3.86 9.16
N LYS A 42 24.27 -2.85 9.23
CA LYS A 42 24.33 -1.63 8.39
C LYS A 42 24.28 -1.87 6.86
N THR A 43 23.91 -3.06 6.39
CA THR A 43 23.72 -3.31 4.96
C THR A 43 22.37 -2.83 4.47
N VAL A 44 21.28 -3.48 4.85
CA VAL A 44 19.93 -3.00 4.57
C VAL A 44 19.39 -2.37 5.84
N SER A 45 19.26 -1.04 5.84
CA SER A 45 18.76 -0.29 7.01
C SER A 45 17.31 0.11 6.83
N LEU A 46 16.97 0.62 5.65
CA LEU A 46 15.64 1.15 5.34
C LEU A 46 15.12 0.54 4.04
N ILE A 47 13.89 0.09 4.08
CA ILE A 47 13.12 -0.31 2.91
C ILE A 47 11.91 0.61 2.81
N MET A 48 11.66 1.14 1.62
CA MET A 48 10.55 2.05 1.37
C MET A 48 9.81 1.61 0.10
N SER A 49 8.48 1.60 0.17
CA SER A 49 7.60 1.49 -1.00
C SER A 49 6.68 2.70 -1.06
N GLN A 50 6.39 3.18 -2.25
CA GLN A 50 5.57 4.36 -2.45
C GLN A 50 4.57 4.15 -3.58
N SER A 51 3.39 4.77 -3.44
CA SER A 51 2.36 4.77 -4.46
C SER A 51 1.71 6.15 -4.58
N LEU A 52 1.28 6.49 -5.79
CA LEU A 52 0.51 7.70 -6.07
C LEU A 52 -0.96 7.33 -6.23
N VAL A 53 -1.73 7.50 -5.18
CA VAL A 53 -3.17 7.22 -5.18
C VAL A 53 -3.96 8.40 -5.75
N LYS A 54 -5.05 8.11 -6.44
CA LYS A 54 -5.92 9.14 -7.04
C LYS A 54 -6.76 9.82 -5.98
N ILE A 55 -6.91 11.14 -6.08
CA ILE A 55 -7.82 11.92 -5.25
C ILE A 55 -9.18 11.96 -5.96
N VAL A 56 -10.25 11.59 -5.26
CA VAL A 56 -11.61 11.61 -5.80
C VAL A 56 -12.06 13.05 -6.07
N CYS A 57 -12.78 13.24 -7.15
CA CYS A 57 -13.36 14.56 -7.47
C CYS A 57 -14.56 14.83 -6.55
N PRO A 58 -14.54 15.88 -5.73
CA PRO A 58 -15.65 16.16 -4.82
C PRO A 58 -16.92 16.63 -5.54
N SER A 59 -16.79 17.21 -6.74
CA SER A 59 -17.89 17.82 -7.48
C SER A 59 -18.80 16.80 -8.19
N CYS A 60 -18.28 15.60 -8.53
CA CYS A 60 -19.04 14.58 -9.23
C CYS A 60 -19.04 13.21 -8.54
N SER A 61 -18.37 13.06 -7.39
CA SER A 61 -18.49 11.86 -6.59
C SER A 61 -19.86 11.78 -5.91
N GLN A 62 -20.26 10.57 -5.57
CA GLN A 62 -21.46 10.31 -4.77
C GLN A 62 -21.07 9.44 -3.57
N SER A 63 -21.88 9.45 -2.52
CA SER A 63 -21.63 8.58 -1.37
C SER A 63 -22.08 7.14 -1.67
N MET A 64 -21.57 6.18 -0.89
CA MET A 64 -22.04 4.78 -0.94
C MET A 64 -23.55 4.69 -0.70
N GLY A 65 -24.10 5.51 0.21
CA GLY A 65 -25.56 5.60 0.44
C GLY A 65 -26.32 6.06 -0.80
N GLN A 66 -25.85 7.11 -1.48
CA GLN A 66 -26.46 7.57 -2.74
C GLN A 66 -26.33 6.52 -3.86
N LEU A 67 -25.20 5.81 -3.94
CA LEU A 67 -25.04 4.73 -4.90
C LEU A 67 -26.04 3.59 -4.63
N LYS A 68 -26.31 3.27 -3.38
CA LYS A 68 -27.30 2.26 -3.00
C LYS A 68 -28.70 2.59 -3.50
N GLU A 69 -29.07 3.87 -3.48
CA GLU A 69 -30.37 4.34 -4.00
C GLU A 69 -30.43 4.39 -5.53
N SER A 70 -29.33 4.79 -6.17
CA SER A 70 -29.26 5.00 -7.62
C SER A 70 -28.88 3.74 -8.41
N ASP A 71 -28.01 2.88 -7.90
CA ASP A 71 -27.52 1.67 -8.55
C ASP A 71 -27.17 0.59 -7.50
N ILE A 72 -28.20 -0.10 -7.01
CA ILE A 72 -28.06 -1.16 -6.00
C ILE A 72 -27.13 -2.28 -6.46
N TYR A 73 -27.03 -2.56 -7.75
CA TYR A 73 -26.15 -3.62 -8.28
C TYR A 73 -24.69 -3.27 -8.11
N LYS A 74 -24.28 -2.05 -8.50
CA LYS A 74 -22.90 -1.59 -8.27
C LYS A 74 -22.56 -1.49 -6.79
N HIS A 75 -23.49 -1.01 -5.97
CA HIS A 75 -23.33 -0.97 -4.53
C HIS A 75 -23.04 -2.38 -3.98
N SER A 76 -23.85 -3.38 -4.35
CA SER A 76 -23.68 -4.76 -3.88
C SER A 76 -22.32 -5.36 -4.28
N ILE A 77 -21.80 -5.06 -5.48
CA ILE A 77 -20.48 -5.52 -5.92
C ILE A 77 -19.37 -4.94 -5.03
N LEU A 78 -19.43 -3.67 -4.68
CA LEU A 78 -18.42 -3.04 -3.82
C LEU A 78 -18.48 -3.60 -2.40
N GLU A 79 -19.69 -3.78 -1.85
CA GLU A 79 -19.91 -4.41 -0.54
C GLU A 79 -19.37 -5.84 -0.50
N GLU A 80 -19.66 -6.64 -1.51
CA GLU A 80 -19.17 -8.01 -1.61
C GLU A 80 -17.63 -8.05 -1.66
N LYS A 81 -17.00 -7.21 -2.49
CA LYS A 81 -15.53 -7.10 -2.54
C LYS A 81 -14.96 -6.71 -1.19
N ALA A 82 -15.50 -5.69 -0.56
CA ALA A 82 -15.05 -5.23 0.75
C ALA A 82 -15.21 -6.32 1.81
N SER A 83 -16.35 -7.00 1.85
CA SER A 83 -16.63 -8.09 2.77
C SER A 83 -15.64 -9.25 2.61
N ASN A 84 -15.32 -9.63 1.38
CA ASN A 84 -14.32 -10.67 1.08
C ASN A 84 -12.91 -10.29 1.57
N LEU A 85 -12.61 -9.01 1.67
CA LEU A 85 -11.36 -8.45 2.21
C LEU A 85 -11.42 -8.17 3.71
N GLY A 86 -12.55 -8.41 4.37
CA GLY A 86 -12.77 -8.10 5.79
C GLY A 86 -12.84 -6.62 6.09
N LEU A 87 -13.24 -5.79 5.10
CA LEU A 87 -13.38 -4.35 5.22
C LEU A 87 -14.86 -3.96 5.42
N ASN A 88 -15.06 -2.89 6.16
CA ASN A 88 -16.38 -2.29 6.33
C ASN A 88 -16.47 -0.99 5.52
N LEU A 89 -17.46 -0.87 4.66
CA LEU A 89 -17.77 0.37 3.96
C LEU A 89 -18.84 1.13 4.74
N SER A 90 -18.68 2.44 4.88
CA SER A 90 -19.71 3.31 5.44
C SER A 90 -20.47 4.02 4.32
N ASP A 91 -21.72 4.36 4.60
CA ASP A 91 -22.57 5.06 3.63
C ASP A 91 -22.02 6.44 3.21
N ASP A 92 -21.12 7.01 4.01
CA ASP A 92 -20.49 8.31 3.74
C ASP A 92 -19.27 8.21 2.80
N MET A 93 -18.70 7.01 2.62
CA MET A 93 -17.51 6.85 1.75
C MET A 93 -17.87 7.18 0.31
N LEU A 94 -16.95 7.88 -0.37
CA LEU A 94 -17.17 8.34 -1.73
C LEU A 94 -16.87 7.27 -2.78
N VAL A 95 -17.71 7.26 -3.80
CA VAL A 95 -17.52 6.50 -5.04
C VAL A 95 -17.44 7.44 -6.22
N ARG A 96 -16.60 7.07 -7.18
CA ARG A 96 -16.42 7.81 -8.41
C ARG A 96 -17.59 7.51 -9.37
N THR A 97 -18.17 8.56 -9.98
CA THR A 97 -19.08 8.39 -11.10
C THR A 97 -18.30 8.01 -12.37
N GLN A 98 -18.95 7.33 -13.31
CA GLN A 98 -18.31 6.91 -14.56
C GLN A 98 -18.08 8.07 -15.54
N GLU A 99 -18.94 9.06 -15.48
CA GLU A 99 -18.96 10.17 -16.45
C GLU A 99 -18.02 11.31 -16.04
N GLY A 100 -17.70 11.40 -14.74
CA GLY A 100 -16.92 12.54 -14.23
C GLY A 100 -17.65 13.87 -14.41
N CYS A 101 -16.92 14.97 -14.46
CA CYS A 101 -17.41 16.32 -14.73
C CYS A 101 -16.33 17.20 -15.34
N ALA A 102 -16.70 18.41 -15.75
CA ALA A 102 -15.76 19.37 -16.35
C ALA A 102 -14.59 19.74 -15.42
N GLU A 103 -14.77 19.75 -14.09
CA GLU A 103 -13.70 20.07 -13.12
C GLU A 103 -12.64 18.99 -13.03
N CYS A 104 -12.94 17.75 -13.38
CA CYS A 104 -12.01 16.65 -13.37
C CYS A 104 -11.71 16.09 -14.76
N ASP A 105 -11.98 16.84 -15.83
CA ASP A 105 -11.81 16.40 -17.21
C ASP A 105 -12.48 15.05 -17.49
N ASN A 106 -13.66 14.82 -16.92
CA ASN A 106 -14.45 13.60 -17.02
C ASN A 106 -13.76 12.33 -16.51
N THR A 107 -12.77 12.46 -15.61
CA THR A 107 -12.03 11.32 -15.03
C THR A 107 -12.56 10.86 -13.68
N GLY A 108 -13.37 11.67 -13.00
CA GLY A 108 -13.82 11.46 -11.63
C GLY A 108 -12.72 11.64 -10.58
N THR A 109 -11.53 12.13 -10.96
CA THR A 109 -10.38 12.35 -10.06
C THR A 109 -9.69 13.68 -10.36
N ILE A 110 -9.13 14.34 -9.31
CA ILE A 110 -8.56 15.70 -9.43
C ILE A 110 -7.08 15.79 -9.13
N GLY A 111 -6.38 14.71 -9.12
CA GLY A 111 -4.94 14.71 -8.81
C GLY A 111 -4.50 13.42 -8.14
N ARG A 112 -3.33 13.47 -7.50
CA ARG A 112 -2.74 12.31 -6.84
C ARG A 112 -2.15 12.69 -5.49
N LYS A 113 -2.20 11.75 -4.55
CA LYS A 113 -1.59 11.87 -3.23
C LYS A 113 -0.56 10.77 -3.06
N LEU A 114 0.59 11.13 -2.52
CA LEU A 114 1.63 10.17 -2.19
C LEU A 114 1.24 9.42 -0.91
N VAL A 115 1.33 8.10 -0.95
CA VAL A 115 1.32 7.21 0.22
C VAL A 115 2.64 6.45 0.25
N ILE A 116 3.18 6.28 1.45
CA ILE A 116 4.50 5.67 1.65
C ILE A 116 4.39 4.65 2.78
N GLU A 117 4.87 3.45 2.53
CA GLU A 117 5.20 2.50 3.58
C GLU A 117 6.71 2.36 3.69
N TYR A 118 7.21 2.20 4.90
CA TYR A 118 8.63 1.98 5.13
C TYR A 118 8.86 1.08 6.33
N ILE A 119 10.00 0.42 6.31
CA ILE A 119 10.49 -0.43 7.41
C ILE A 119 11.92 0.02 7.69
N ASP A 120 12.14 0.53 8.89
CA ASP A 120 13.47 0.71 9.45
C ASP A 120 13.85 -0.63 10.09
N LEU A 121 14.79 -1.34 9.45
CA LEU A 121 15.12 -2.72 9.81
C LEU A 121 15.89 -2.79 11.12
N THR A 122 15.21 -3.29 12.14
CA THR A 122 15.79 -3.57 13.46
C THR A 122 16.43 -4.95 13.50
N ASP A 123 17.23 -5.22 14.54
CA ASP A 123 17.81 -6.56 14.77
C ASP A 123 16.72 -7.63 14.91
N LYS A 124 15.55 -7.25 15.44
CA LYS A 124 14.41 -8.16 15.54
C LYS A 124 13.84 -8.53 14.16
N ASP A 125 13.75 -7.56 13.26
CA ASP A 125 13.33 -7.82 11.86
C ASP A 125 14.34 -8.74 11.18
N LYS A 126 15.64 -8.46 11.32
CA LYS A 126 16.72 -9.27 10.78
C LYS A 126 16.68 -10.71 11.30
N SER A 127 16.35 -10.92 12.58
CA SER A 127 16.19 -12.26 13.18
C SER A 127 15.05 -13.06 12.52
N TYR A 128 13.94 -12.44 12.16
CA TYR A 128 12.87 -13.11 11.40
C TYR A 128 13.32 -13.45 9.98
N ILE A 129 13.98 -12.50 9.31
CA ILE A 129 14.47 -12.65 7.94
C ILE A 129 15.50 -13.79 7.86
N GLU A 130 16.45 -13.85 8.80
CA GLU A 130 17.49 -14.88 8.86
C GLU A 130 16.91 -16.29 8.98
N ARG A 131 15.85 -16.46 9.77
CA ARG A 131 15.13 -17.72 9.92
C ARG A 131 14.13 -18.00 8.78
N LYS A 132 14.01 -17.08 7.82
CA LYS A 132 13.00 -17.13 6.74
C LYS A 132 11.56 -17.20 7.24
N ALA A 133 11.30 -16.68 8.44
CA ALA A 133 9.99 -16.68 9.08
C ALA A 133 9.14 -15.48 8.60
N PHE A 134 8.91 -15.37 7.28
CA PHE A 134 8.31 -14.17 6.65
C PHE A 134 6.86 -13.94 7.09
N THR A 135 6.08 -14.99 7.28
CA THR A 135 4.70 -14.87 7.77
C THR A 135 4.65 -14.29 9.19
N GLU A 136 5.52 -14.80 10.07
CA GLU A 136 5.64 -14.30 11.45
C GLU A 136 6.16 -12.86 11.47
N TRP A 137 7.13 -12.55 10.59
CA TRP A 137 7.66 -11.19 10.44
C TRP A 137 6.56 -10.20 10.03
N ARG A 138 5.74 -10.52 9.02
CA ARG A 138 4.59 -9.69 8.64
C ARG A 138 3.59 -9.53 9.78
N GLY A 139 3.38 -10.59 10.57
CA GLY A 139 2.59 -10.54 11.80
C GLY A 139 3.17 -9.57 12.83
N TYR A 140 4.47 -9.65 13.05
CA TYR A 140 5.19 -8.74 13.94
C TYR A 140 5.13 -7.28 13.46
N LEU A 141 5.34 -7.01 12.19
CA LEU A 141 5.24 -5.65 11.63
C LEU A 141 3.90 -4.98 11.92
N LYS A 142 2.79 -5.75 11.94
CA LYS A 142 1.46 -5.23 12.32
C LYS A 142 1.38 -4.73 13.76
N THR A 143 2.30 -5.13 14.63
CA THR A 143 2.37 -4.69 16.04
C THR A 143 3.29 -3.49 16.25
N THR A 144 3.95 -3.03 15.19
CA THR A 144 4.87 -1.89 15.20
C THR A 144 4.20 -0.63 14.65
N SER A 145 4.99 0.43 14.45
CA SER A 145 4.55 1.66 13.77
C SER A 145 4.44 1.51 12.25
N TYR A 146 4.73 0.34 11.68
CA TYR A 146 4.63 0.08 10.25
C TYR A 146 3.19 0.30 9.75
N LYS A 147 3.06 1.06 8.69
CA LYS A 147 1.77 1.42 8.08
C LYS A 147 1.78 0.98 6.62
N PRO A 148 1.24 -0.21 6.31
CA PRO A 148 1.14 -0.68 4.93
C PRO A 148 0.27 0.25 4.08
N ILE A 149 0.53 0.29 2.78
CA ILE A 149 -0.18 1.16 1.82
C ILE A 149 -1.69 0.92 1.87
N GLU A 150 -2.14 -0.32 1.97
CA GLU A 150 -3.55 -0.70 2.02
C GLU A 150 -4.28 -0.01 3.18
N LYS A 151 -3.70 0.00 4.37
CA LYS A 151 -4.29 0.68 5.54
C LYS A 151 -4.35 2.19 5.35
N GLN A 152 -3.35 2.77 4.68
CA GLN A 152 -3.36 4.20 4.37
C GLN A 152 -4.42 4.52 3.32
N CYS A 153 -4.59 3.69 2.29
CA CYS A 153 -5.65 3.83 1.30
C CYS A 153 -7.04 3.73 1.94
N TYR A 154 -7.26 2.75 2.83
CA TYR A 154 -8.51 2.63 3.57
C TYR A 154 -8.80 3.89 4.40
N LYS A 155 -7.81 4.41 5.12
CA LYS A 155 -7.95 5.66 5.87
C LYS A 155 -8.31 6.83 4.94
N LEU A 156 -7.63 6.96 3.79
CA LEU A 156 -7.93 8.03 2.83
C LEU A 156 -9.34 7.90 2.24
N ALA A 157 -9.85 6.69 2.06
CA ALA A 157 -11.22 6.47 1.62
C ALA A 157 -12.24 6.86 2.70
N THR A 158 -12.00 6.52 3.97
CA THR A 158 -12.85 6.94 5.09
C THR A 158 -12.81 8.46 5.34
N GLU A 159 -11.73 9.13 4.94
CA GLU A 159 -11.58 10.59 4.98
C GLU A 159 -12.10 11.28 3.70
N ASN A 160 -12.73 10.54 2.77
CA ASN A 160 -13.26 11.06 1.50
C ASN A 160 -12.21 11.72 0.59
N VAL A 161 -10.95 11.32 0.71
CA VAL A 161 -9.85 11.77 -0.16
C VAL A 161 -9.69 10.84 -1.37
N MET A 162 -9.94 9.54 -1.18
CA MET A 162 -9.83 8.50 -2.20
C MET A 162 -11.18 7.83 -2.39
N CYS A 163 -11.54 7.42 -3.61
CA CYS A 163 -12.79 6.71 -3.81
C CYS A 163 -12.69 5.23 -3.41
N THR A 164 -13.84 4.68 -3.01
CA THR A 164 -13.95 3.28 -2.56
C THR A 164 -13.46 2.28 -3.61
N GLN A 165 -13.78 2.52 -4.89
CA GLN A 165 -13.35 1.62 -5.98
C GLN A 165 -11.83 1.54 -6.07
N ASP A 166 -11.16 2.70 -6.09
CA ASP A 166 -9.69 2.76 -6.22
C ASP A 166 -9.02 2.21 -4.95
N MET A 167 -9.60 2.41 -3.77
CA MET A 167 -9.11 1.86 -2.51
C MET A 167 -9.10 0.32 -2.52
N LEU A 168 -10.17 -0.31 -3.01
CA LEU A 168 -10.29 -1.77 -3.08
C LEU A 168 -9.27 -2.43 -4.04
N GLU A 169 -8.61 -1.67 -4.91
CA GLU A 169 -7.54 -2.19 -5.79
C GLU A 169 -6.22 -2.42 -5.05
N TYR A 170 -6.08 -1.92 -3.81
CA TYR A 170 -4.86 -2.06 -2.99
C TYR A 170 -4.88 -3.26 -2.04
N PHE A 171 -5.97 -4.01 -1.98
CA PHE A 171 -6.14 -5.20 -1.15
C PHE A 171 -6.16 -6.46 -1.99
#